data_47688bc881725c0ee3fef8f2ee81ef69
#
_entry.id   47688bc881725c0ee3fef8f2ee81ef69
#
_cell.length_a   1.000
_cell.length_b   1.000
_cell.length_c   1.000
_cell.angle_alpha   90.00
_cell.angle_beta   90.00
_cell.angle_gamma   90.00
#
_symmetry.space_group_name_H-M   'P 1'
#
loop_
_entity.id
_entity.type
_entity.pdbx_description
1 polymer ?
#
loop_
_entity_poly.entity_id
_entity_poly.type
_entity_poly.pdbx_seq_one_letter_code
_entity_poly.pdbx_strand_id
1 'polypeptide(L)'
;MTMVNCIRFIPKDGHEEVIFRETSKIYKTLDGALEARLITLKDGEYASIIVWKNMEEFLDVLNRDVRLIDVLRPHVKVYDDGEEFHAFSGPSV
;
A
#
# COMPACT_ATOMS: atom_id res chain seq x y z
N MET A 1 -16.34 12.46 3.81
CA MET A 1 -16.34 11.10 3.27
C MET A 1 -14.90 10.58 3.20
N THR A 2 -14.64 9.46 3.80
CA THR A 2 -13.31 8.88 3.79
C THR A 2 -13.00 8.23 2.44
N MET A 3 -11.71 8.12 2.13
CA MET A 3 -11.20 7.43 0.96
C MET A 3 -10.44 6.20 1.40
N VAL A 4 -10.61 5.09 0.70
CA VAL A 4 -9.86 3.88 0.97
C VAL A 4 -8.96 3.59 -0.23
N ASN A 5 -7.68 3.33 0.05
CA ASN A 5 -6.70 2.94 -0.94
C ASN A 5 -6.17 1.56 -0.57
N CYS A 6 -6.15 0.65 -1.54
CA CYS A 6 -5.65 -0.70 -1.34
C CYS A 6 -4.62 -1.03 -2.42
N ILE A 7 -3.46 -1.52 -1.98
CA ILE A 7 -2.39 -1.96 -2.89
C ILE A 7 -2.05 -3.41 -2.53
N ARG A 8 -2.31 -4.34 -3.45
CA ARG A 8 -1.99 -5.75 -3.27
C ARG A 8 -0.68 -6.09 -3.96
N PHE A 9 0.08 -6.99 -3.38
CA PHE A 9 1.36 -7.44 -3.95
C PHE A 9 1.75 -8.79 -3.34
N ILE A 10 2.69 -9.47 -3.99
CA ILE A 10 3.21 -10.75 -3.51
C ILE A 10 4.68 -10.54 -3.13
N PRO A 11 5.05 -10.66 -1.85
CA PRO A 11 6.46 -10.56 -1.45
C PRO A 11 7.31 -11.64 -2.08
N LYS A 12 8.55 -11.30 -2.43
CA LYS A 12 9.56 -12.30 -2.76
C LYS A 12 9.83 -13.13 -1.51
N ASP A 13 10.20 -14.39 -1.71
CA ASP A 13 10.49 -15.29 -0.61
C ASP A 13 11.59 -14.72 0.29
N GLY A 14 11.31 -14.67 1.60
CA GLY A 14 12.25 -14.13 2.57
C GLY A 14 12.24 -12.61 2.70
N HIS A 15 11.44 -11.90 1.91
CA HIS A 15 11.38 -10.43 1.94
C HIS A 15 10.24 -9.87 2.81
N GLU A 16 9.47 -10.73 3.47
CA GLU A 16 8.29 -10.33 4.25
C GLU A 16 8.67 -9.35 5.37
N GLU A 17 9.77 -9.63 6.06
CA GLU A 17 10.21 -8.80 7.19
C GLU A 17 10.64 -7.40 6.76
N VAL A 18 11.41 -7.29 5.68
CA VAL A 18 11.84 -5.98 5.18
C VAL A 18 10.63 -5.18 4.67
N ILE A 19 9.66 -5.83 4.05
CA ILE A 19 8.42 -5.17 3.61
C ILE A 19 7.67 -4.63 4.82
N PHE A 20 7.50 -5.42 5.87
CA PHE A 20 6.83 -4.97 7.08
C PHE A 20 7.53 -3.76 7.70
N ARG A 21 8.84 -3.81 7.79
CA ARG A 21 9.64 -2.73 8.37
C ARG A 21 9.52 -1.44 7.57
N GLU A 22 9.66 -1.53 6.25
CA GLU A 22 9.63 -0.35 5.39
C GLU A 22 8.22 0.25 5.29
N THR A 23 7.18 -0.57 5.20
CA THR A 23 5.81 -0.06 5.20
C THR A 23 5.46 0.61 6.52
N SER A 24 5.90 0.04 7.64
CA SER A 24 5.65 0.63 8.96
C SER A 24 6.27 2.03 9.09
N LYS A 25 7.46 2.22 8.54
CA LYS A 25 8.11 3.54 8.52
C LYS A 25 7.30 4.55 7.71
N ILE A 26 6.84 4.13 6.55
CA ILE A 26 6.07 5.00 5.65
C ILE A 26 4.74 5.39 6.30
N TYR A 27 4.04 4.44 6.89
CA TYR A 27 2.75 4.69 7.52
C TYR A 27 2.83 5.79 8.60
N LYS A 28 3.95 5.89 9.29
CA LYS A 28 4.16 6.91 10.32
C LYS A 28 4.29 8.32 9.75
N THR A 29 4.54 8.44 8.45
CA THR A 29 4.73 9.73 7.79
C THR A 29 3.51 10.21 7.00
N LEU A 30 2.42 9.45 7.00
CA LEU A 30 1.23 9.74 6.19
C LEU A 30 0.28 10.67 6.94
N ASP A 31 0.47 11.97 6.77
CA ASP A 31 -0.46 12.97 7.29
C ASP A 31 -1.80 12.84 6.57
N GLY A 32 -2.89 12.94 7.30
CA GLY A 32 -4.24 12.82 6.72
C GLY A 32 -4.74 11.39 6.60
N ALA A 33 -3.91 10.40 6.88
CA ALA A 33 -4.34 9.02 6.97
C ALA A 33 -4.93 8.76 8.36
N LEU A 34 -6.15 8.25 8.40
CA LEU A 34 -6.82 7.88 9.64
C LEU A 34 -6.37 6.50 10.11
N GLU A 35 -6.04 5.64 9.17
CA GLU A 35 -5.65 4.26 9.43
C GLU A 35 -4.78 3.77 8.29
N ALA A 36 -3.76 2.98 8.62
CA ALA A 36 -2.92 2.32 7.63
C ALA A 36 -2.57 0.94 8.18
N ARG A 37 -2.82 -0.10 7.39
CA ARG A 37 -2.61 -1.49 7.79
C ARG A 37 -2.00 -2.30 6.67
N LEU A 38 -1.10 -3.20 7.04
CA LEU A 38 -0.60 -4.22 6.15
C LEU A 38 -1.23 -5.55 6.58
N ILE A 39 -1.94 -6.20 5.68
CA ILE A 39 -2.60 -7.47 5.98
C ILE A 39 -2.09 -8.57 5.06
N THR A 40 -2.23 -9.81 5.51
CA THR A 40 -1.91 -10.98 4.69
C THR A 40 -3.20 -11.51 4.06
N LEU A 41 -3.08 -11.95 2.83
CA LEU A 41 -4.17 -12.57 2.08
C LEU A 41 -3.80 -14.03 1.78
N LYS A 42 -4.66 -14.73 1.05
CA LYS A 42 -4.39 -16.12 0.65
C LYS A 42 -3.20 -16.18 -0.31
N ASP A 43 -2.55 -17.33 -0.34
CA ASP A 43 -1.50 -17.67 -1.30
C ASP A 43 -0.28 -16.73 -1.25
N GLY A 44 0.04 -16.22 -0.07
CA GLY A 44 1.21 -15.39 0.12
C GLY A 44 1.06 -13.95 -0.35
N GLU A 45 -0.12 -13.54 -0.76
CA GLU A 45 -0.40 -12.16 -1.15
C GLU A 45 -0.56 -11.29 0.10
N TYR A 46 -0.09 -10.05 0.00
CA TYR A 46 -0.25 -9.02 1.04
C TYR A 46 -1.04 -7.85 0.48
N ALA A 47 -1.64 -7.07 1.36
CA ALA A 47 -2.33 -5.84 0.97
C ALA A 47 -2.01 -4.73 1.95
N SER A 48 -1.67 -3.56 1.39
CA SER A 48 -1.57 -2.31 2.16
C SER A 48 -2.91 -1.60 2.02
N ILE A 49 -3.57 -1.34 3.15
CA ILE A 49 -4.87 -0.66 3.19
C ILE A 49 -4.71 0.63 3.96
N ILE A 50 -5.04 1.75 3.32
CA ILE A 50 -4.96 3.07 3.94
C ILE A 50 -6.31 3.73 3.83
N VAL A 51 -6.80 4.23 4.96
CA VAL A 51 -8.05 5.01 5.03
C VAL A 51 -7.67 6.47 5.21
N TRP A 52 -8.08 7.30 4.27
CA TRP A 52 -7.77 8.73 4.24
C TRP A 52 -8.95 9.54 4.74
N LYS A 53 -8.67 10.65 5.40
CA LYS A 53 -9.67 11.56 5.94
C LYS A 53 -10.65 12.02 4.86
N ASN A 54 -10.13 12.33 3.66
CA ASN A 54 -10.92 12.73 2.51
C ASN A 54 -10.10 12.56 1.23
N MET A 55 -10.73 12.82 0.08
CA MET A 55 -10.08 12.71 -1.23
C MET A 55 -8.90 13.67 -1.37
N GLU A 56 -9.02 14.88 -0.81
CA GLU A 56 -7.99 15.90 -0.93
C GLU A 56 -6.68 15.46 -0.28
N GLU A 57 -6.75 14.88 0.92
CA GLU A 57 -5.57 14.37 1.63
C GLU A 57 -4.93 13.23 0.86
N PHE A 58 -5.73 12.35 0.27
CA PHE A 58 -5.23 11.25 -0.56
C PHE A 58 -4.48 11.77 -1.79
N LEU A 59 -5.07 12.72 -2.51
CA LEU A 59 -4.45 13.29 -3.72
C LEU A 59 -3.20 14.08 -3.40
N ASP A 60 -3.17 14.78 -2.27
CA ASP A 60 -1.99 15.50 -1.82
C ASP A 60 -0.78 14.57 -1.68
N VAL A 61 -0.98 13.42 -1.05
CA VAL A 61 0.10 12.45 -0.86
C VAL A 61 0.52 11.83 -2.19
N LEU A 62 -0.43 11.49 -3.06
CA LEU A 62 -0.13 10.97 -4.39
C LEU A 62 0.71 11.94 -5.21
N ASN A 63 0.40 13.23 -5.12
CA ASN A 63 1.12 14.26 -5.89
C ASN A 63 2.50 14.58 -5.32
N ARG A 64 2.68 14.39 -4.01
CA ARG A 64 3.97 14.66 -3.36
C ARG A 64 4.90 13.47 -3.41
N ASP A 65 4.36 12.26 -3.22
CA ASP A 65 5.24 11.13 -2.93
C ASP A 65 4.54 9.78 -3.15
N VAL A 66 5.01 9.02 -4.12
CA VAL A 66 4.53 7.65 -4.38
C VAL A 66 5.51 6.64 -3.81
N ARG A 67 6.12 6.96 -2.67
CA ARG A 67 7.20 6.16 -2.09
C ARG A 67 6.84 4.73 -1.78
N LEU A 68 5.60 4.46 -1.37
CA LEU A 68 5.24 3.11 -0.96
C LEU A 68 5.52 2.10 -2.08
N ILE A 69 5.05 2.38 -3.29
CA ILE A 69 5.28 1.49 -4.43
C ILE A 69 6.76 1.41 -4.76
N ASP A 70 7.46 2.55 -4.80
CA ASP A 70 8.88 2.58 -5.12
C ASP A 70 9.72 1.79 -4.12
N VAL A 71 9.41 1.89 -2.84
CA VAL A 71 10.12 1.18 -1.78
C VAL A 71 9.84 -0.32 -1.84
N LEU A 72 8.60 -0.71 -2.15
CA LEU A 72 8.21 -2.12 -2.20
C LEU A 72 8.66 -2.83 -3.48
N ARG A 73 8.83 -2.12 -4.57
CA ARG A 73 9.09 -2.71 -5.89
C ARG A 73 10.25 -3.72 -5.90
N PRO A 74 11.41 -3.48 -5.26
CA PRO A 74 12.48 -4.46 -5.26
C PRO A 74 12.17 -5.75 -4.51
N HIS A 75 11.10 -5.76 -3.72
CA HIS A 75 10.78 -6.85 -2.81
C HIS A 75 9.56 -7.67 -3.20
N VAL A 76 8.98 -7.39 -4.38
CA VAL A 76 7.73 -8.05 -4.80
C VAL A 76 7.93 -8.90 -6.04
N LYS A 77 7.14 -9.97 -6.13
CA LYS A 77 7.07 -10.82 -7.31
C LYS A 77 6.12 -10.18 -8.32
N VAL A 78 6.24 -10.64 -9.56
CA VAL A 78 5.32 -10.26 -10.63
C VAL A 78 4.14 -11.22 -10.63
N TYR A 79 2.92 -10.69 -10.75
CA TYR A 79 1.73 -11.52 -10.93
C TYR A 79 1.73 -12.17 -12.31
N ASP A 80 0.85 -13.14 -12.51
CA ASP A 80 0.73 -13.86 -13.79
C ASP A 80 0.39 -12.93 -14.95
N ASP A 81 -0.25 -11.79 -14.69
CA ASP A 81 -0.58 -10.79 -15.70
C ASP A 81 0.58 -9.84 -16.03
N GLY A 82 1.73 -10.02 -15.40
CA GLY A 82 2.88 -9.16 -15.60
C GLY A 82 2.95 -7.92 -14.72
N GLU A 83 1.95 -7.69 -13.88
CA GLU A 83 1.92 -6.54 -12.98
C GLU A 83 2.63 -6.87 -11.67
N GLU A 84 3.30 -5.87 -11.09
CA GLU A 84 3.92 -6.00 -9.77
C GLU A 84 2.95 -5.69 -8.63
N PHE A 85 1.95 -4.88 -8.91
CA PHE A 85 0.95 -4.44 -7.94
C PHE A 85 -0.44 -4.46 -8.54
N HIS A 86 -1.44 -4.75 -7.71
CA HIS A 86 -2.85 -4.58 -8.05
C HIS A 86 -3.44 -3.60 -7.06
N ALA A 87 -3.77 -2.40 -7.53
CA ALA A 87 -4.23 -1.32 -6.68
C ALA A 87 -5.63 -0.87 -7.06
N PHE A 88 -6.39 -0.49 -6.06
CA PHE A 88 -7.68 0.15 -6.27
C PHE A 88 -7.96 1.12 -5.13
N SER A 89 -8.82 2.09 -5.39
CA SER A 89 -9.21 3.07 -4.40
C SER A 89 -10.62 3.55 -4.70
N GLY A 90 -11.28 4.07 -3.68
CA GLY A 90 -12.61 4.60 -3.82
C GLY A 90 -13.11 5.22 -2.52
N PRO A 91 -14.17 6.03 -2.59
CA PRO A 91 -14.78 6.57 -1.39
C PRO A 91 -15.46 5.49 -0.58
N SER A 92 -15.38 5.63 0.75
CA SER A 92 -16.09 4.74 1.66
C SER A 92 -17.56 5.16 1.73
N VAL A 93 -18.45 4.20 1.62
CA VAL A 93 -19.89 4.45 1.67
C VAL A 93 -20.48 4.10 3.02
#